data_44a18681847162a49344260c42a5bb92
#
_entry.id   44a18681847162a49344260c42a5bb92
#
_cell.length_a   1.000
_cell.length_b   1.000
_cell.length_c   1.000
_cell.angle_alpha   90.00
_cell.angle_beta   90.00
_cell.angle_gamma   90.00
#
_symmetry.space_group_name_H-M   'P 1'
#
loop_
_entity.id
_entity.type
_entity.pdbx_description
1 polymer ?
#
loop_
_entity_poly.entity_id
_entity_poly.type
_entity_poly.pdbx_seq_one_letter_code
_entity_poly.pdbx_strand_id
1 'polypeptide(L)'
;FDYYFDHILVIDHNKNGKIEDKVVGTYRLNRGNYKEKKNFFYTSGEYNLKKLIAYKGNILELGRSCVDQSYRNGKTMQLLWTFIAQYIIKFNIKIMFGCASFPGTEVKEHAYALSYLHEKYLAPKNIRPIAIPSRFIKMENAKIYNKNFKNFITSVPPLIKGYIRLGAFVGDGAVIDYEFNTIDVCIVLPTKKIANRYMEHYERK
;
A
#
# COMPACT_ATOMS: atom_id res chain seq x y z
N PHE A 1 -7.67 3.98 16.38
CA PHE A 1 -7.59 3.20 15.13
C PHE A 1 -7.19 1.75 15.39
N ASP A 2 -6.08 1.50 16.04
CA ASP A 2 -5.47 0.17 16.12
C ASP A 2 -6.37 -0.90 16.77
N TYR A 3 -7.26 -0.51 17.66
CA TYR A 3 -8.22 -1.40 18.32
C TYR A 3 -9.21 -2.09 17.34
N TYR A 4 -9.50 -1.45 16.20
CA TYR A 4 -10.47 -1.95 15.21
C TYR A 4 -9.83 -2.67 14.03
N PHE A 5 -8.50 -2.80 14.01
CA PHE A 5 -7.76 -3.36 12.91
C PHE A 5 -7.16 -4.73 13.27
N ASP A 6 -7.06 -5.60 12.28
CA ASP A 6 -6.25 -6.80 12.41
C ASP A 6 -4.76 -6.44 12.23
N HIS A 7 -3.89 -7.10 13.00
CA HIS A 7 -2.45 -6.88 12.92
C HIS A 7 -1.72 -8.17 12.55
N ILE A 8 -0.84 -8.10 11.55
CA ILE A 8 0.16 -9.13 11.29
C ILE A 8 1.44 -8.70 11.98
N LEU A 9 1.99 -9.59 12.80
CA LEU A 9 3.26 -9.37 13.50
C LEU A 9 4.25 -10.49 13.14
N VAL A 10 5.48 -10.12 12.86
CA VAL A 10 6.61 -11.05 12.79
C VAL A 10 7.39 -10.93 14.08
N ILE A 11 7.54 -12.05 14.79
CA ILE A 11 8.16 -12.12 16.12
C ILE A 11 9.43 -12.96 16.02
N ASP A 12 10.57 -12.41 16.47
CA ASP A 12 11.79 -13.16 16.65
C ASP A 12 11.89 -13.70 18.09
N HIS A 13 11.65 -14.99 18.24
CA HIS A 13 11.68 -15.65 19.54
C HIS A 13 13.08 -15.73 20.16
N ASN A 14 14.15 -15.52 19.39
CA ASN A 14 15.53 -15.51 19.89
C ASN A 14 15.92 -14.19 20.57
N LYS A 15 15.13 -13.12 20.39
CA LYS A 15 15.36 -11.85 21.11
C LYS A 15 14.97 -12.03 22.58
N ASN A 16 15.76 -11.41 23.45
CA ASN A 16 15.42 -11.28 24.86
C ASN A 16 14.36 -10.19 25.07
N GLY A 17 13.70 -10.19 26.23
CA GLY A 17 12.72 -9.18 26.62
C GLY A 17 11.28 -9.65 26.51
N LYS A 18 10.34 -8.71 26.62
CA LYS A 18 8.90 -8.95 26.51
C LYS A 18 8.52 -9.21 25.05
N ILE A 19 7.28 -9.63 24.82
CA ILE A 19 6.78 -9.97 23.48
C ILE A 19 6.84 -8.77 22.52
N GLU A 20 6.55 -7.56 23.01
CA GLU A 20 6.62 -6.32 22.25
C GLU A 20 8.03 -6.00 21.77
N ASP A 21 9.08 -6.34 22.55
CA ASP A 21 10.49 -6.13 22.19
C ASP A 21 10.96 -7.10 21.08
N LYS A 22 10.22 -8.19 20.89
CA LYS A 22 10.52 -9.24 19.91
C LYS A 22 9.85 -9.02 18.55
N VAL A 23 8.95 -8.04 18.44
CA VAL A 23 8.32 -7.70 17.18
C VAL A 23 9.33 -7.07 16.24
N VAL A 24 9.55 -7.69 15.08
CA VAL A 24 10.52 -7.24 14.06
C VAL A 24 9.86 -6.84 12.73
N GLY A 25 8.58 -7.08 12.59
CA GLY A 25 7.83 -6.64 11.42
C GLY A 25 6.34 -6.57 11.70
N THR A 26 5.65 -5.64 11.06
CA THR A 26 4.20 -5.44 11.23
C THR A 26 3.53 -4.98 9.94
N TYR A 27 2.25 -5.35 9.81
CA TYR A 27 1.27 -4.75 8.93
C TYR A 27 -0.06 -4.60 9.64
N ARG A 28 -0.75 -3.49 9.40
CA ARG A 28 -2.10 -3.25 9.88
C ARG A 28 -3.11 -3.46 8.75
N LEU A 29 -4.18 -4.18 9.02
CA LEU A 29 -5.18 -4.63 8.06
C LEU A 29 -6.58 -4.17 8.47
N ASN A 30 -7.33 -3.60 7.52
CA ASN A 30 -8.71 -3.19 7.76
C ASN A 30 -9.62 -3.61 6.59
N ARG A 31 -10.56 -4.50 6.88
CA ARG A 31 -11.56 -4.96 5.91
C ARG A 31 -12.78 -4.03 5.80
N GLY A 32 -12.80 -2.93 6.55
CA GLY A 32 -14.03 -2.19 6.80
C GLY A 32 -14.96 -2.96 7.75
N ASN A 33 -15.57 -2.28 8.69
CA ASN A 33 -16.44 -2.98 9.64
C ASN A 33 -17.85 -3.14 9.06
N TYR A 34 -18.14 -4.32 8.52
CA TYR A 34 -19.46 -4.67 7.98
C TYR A 34 -20.58 -4.62 9.02
N LYS A 35 -20.26 -4.81 10.32
CA LYS A 35 -21.25 -4.88 11.38
C LYS A 35 -21.73 -3.51 11.87
N GLU A 36 -20.90 -2.48 11.78
CA GLU A 36 -21.20 -1.17 12.37
C GLU A 36 -21.56 -0.07 11.36
N LYS A 37 -21.74 -0.37 10.08
CA LYS A 37 -22.06 0.60 9.01
C LYS A 37 -21.07 1.79 8.86
N LYS A 38 -19.93 1.74 9.53
CA LYS A 38 -18.85 2.74 9.41
C LYS A 38 -17.70 2.12 8.65
N ASN A 39 -17.70 2.29 7.32
CA ASN A 39 -16.51 2.03 6.50
C ASN A 39 -15.45 3.09 6.85
N PHE A 40 -14.78 2.89 7.99
CA PHE A 40 -13.76 3.81 8.46
C PHE A 40 -12.40 3.31 7.98
N PHE A 41 -11.91 3.87 6.89
CA PHE A 41 -10.58 3.64 6.39
C PHE A 41 -9.67 4.82 6.74
N TYR A 42 -8.46 4.55 7.20
CA TYR A 42 -7.47 5.57 7.49
C TYR A 42 -7.17 6.43 6.26
N THR A 43 -7.04 5.77 5.10
CA THR A 43 -6.83 6.41 3.79
C THR A 43 -7.93 7.43 3.44
N SER A 44 -9.12 7.35 4.03
CA SER A 44 -10.20 8.33 3.76
C SER A 44 -9.93 9.73 4.29
N GLY A 45 -8.95 9.89 5.20
CA GLY A 45 -8.44 11.20 5.60
C GLY A 45 -7.64 11.94 4.52
N GLU A 46 -7.24 11.22 3.46
CA GLU A 46 -6.42 11.74 2.37
C GLU A 46 -7.08 11.59 1.00
N TYR A 47 -7.88 10.53 0.82
CA TYR A 47 -8.45 10.17 -0.47
C TYR A 47 -9.96 9.94 -0.38
N ASN A 48 -10.67 10.39 -1.41
CA ASN A 48 -12.06 10.02 -1.65
C ASN A 48 -12.10 8.56 -2.13
N LEU A 49 -12.61 7.66 -1.29
CA LEU A 49 -12.67 6.22 -1.52
C LEU A 49 -14.03 5.74 -2.03
N LYS A 50 -14.99 6.63 -2.36
CA LYS A 50 -16.35 6.26 -2.73
C LYS A 50 -16.42 5.15 -3.79
N LYS A 51 -15.55 5.18 -4.79
CA LYS A 51 -15.52 4.16 -5.86
C LYS A 51 -14.98 2.82 -5.38
N LEU A 52 -13.99 2.81 -4.49
CA LEU A 52 -13.50 1.56 -3.88
C LEU A 52 -14.55 0.96 -2.94
N ILE A 53 -15.22 1.77 -2.14
CA ILE A 53 -16.26 1.33 -1.21
C ILE A 53 -17.48 0.78 -1.98
N ALA A 54 -17.81 1.36 -3.14
CA ALA A 54 -18.88 0.87 -4.02
C ALA A 54 -18.51 -0.38 -4.84
N TYR A 55 -17.26 -0.85 -4.77
CA TYR A 55 -16.83 -2.03 -5.50
C TYR A 55 -17.55 -3.29 -5.00
N LYS A 56 -18.03 -4.12 -5.94
CA LYS A 56 -18.73 -5.38 -5.64
C LYS A 56 -17.74 -6.49 -5.28
N GLY A 57 -17.17 -6.43 -4.09
CA GLY A 57 -16.21 -7.43 -3.59
C GLY A 57 -15.54 -6.95 -2.32
N ASN A 58 -14.90 -7.86 -1.60
CA ASN A 58 -14.21 -7.51 -0.36
C ASN A 58 -12.96 -6.70 -0.67
N ILE A 59 -12.80 -5.59 0.02
CA ILE A 59 -11.65 -4.71 -0.05
C ILE A 59 -10.87 -4.75 1.26
N LEU A 60 -9.57 -4.47 1.20
CA LEU A 60 -8.66 -4.50 2.35
C LEU A 60 -7.76 -3.29 2.32
N GLU A 61 -7.81 -2.48 3.36
CA GLU A 61 -6.82 -1.44 3.58
C GLU A 61 -5.58 -2.02 4.25
N LEU A 62 -4.42 -1.68 3.72
CA LEU A 62 -3.10 -1.98 4.28
C LEU A 62 -2.46 -0.70 4.80
N GLY A 63 -1.89 -0.76 6.00
CA GLY A 63 -1.17 0.36 6.60
C GLY A 63 -0.09 -0.10 7.56
N ARG A 64 0.67 0.86 8.08
CA ARG A 64 1.71 0.62 9.09
C ARG A 64 2.66 -0.52 8.72
N SER A 65 3.09 -0.58 7.45
CA SER A 65 4.12 -1.48 6.99
C SER A 65 5.46 -1.07 7.60
N CYS A 66 5.94 -1.84 8.55
CA CYS A 66 7.18 -1.53 9.23
C CYS A 66 8.03 -2.80 9.41
N VAL A 67 9.34 -2.67 9.20
CA VAL A 67 10.33 -3.73 9.48
C VAL A 67 11.49 -3.11 10.22
N ASP A 68 11.86 -3.71 11.35
CA ASP A 68 13.03 -3.33 12.15
C ASP A 68 14.26 -3.24 11.24
N GLN A 69 15.09 -2.22 11.48
CA GLN A 69 16.24 -1.91 10.62
C GLN A 69 17.19 -3.10 10.46
N SER A 70 17.47 -3.82 11.54
CA SER A 70 18.33 -5.00 11.57
C SER A 70 17.75 -6.21 10.82
N TYR A 71 16.44 -6.20 10.53
CA TYR A 71 15.71 -7.27 9.83
C TYR A 71 15.34 -6.94 8.38
N ARG A 72 15.87 -5.84 7.82
CA ARG A 72 15.61 -5.41 6.42
C ARG A 72 16.38 -6.20 5.37
N ASN A 73 16.60 -7.49 5.62
CA ASN A 73 17.25 -8.43 4.70
C ASN A 73 16.26 -9.12 3.70
N GLY A 74 15.02 -8.70 3.68
CA GLY A 74 13.97 -9.23 2.81
C GLY A 74 13.16 -10.39 3.39
N LYS A 75 13.69 -11.19 4.32
CA LYS A 75 13.01 -12.38 4.90
C LYS A 75 11.76 -11.98 5.70
N THR A 76 11.86 -10.96 6.54
CA THR A 76 10.73 -10.45 7.34
C THR A 76 9.62 -9.95 6.44
N MET A 77 9.95 -9.20 5.41
CA MET A 77 8.96 -8.74 4.43
C MET A 77 8.32 -9.91 3.67
N GLN A 78 9.08 -10.94 3.33
CA GLN A 78 8.54 -12.15 2.70
C GLN A 78 7.54 -12.87 3.60
N LEU A 79 7.82 -13.00 4.91
CA LEU A 79 6.88 -13.56 5.88
C LEU A 79 5.59 -12.74 5.95
N LEU A 80 5.68 -11.41 6.08
CA LEU A 80 4.52 -10.52 6.08
C LEU A 80 3.66 -10.72 4.83
N TRP A 81 4.26 -10.78 3.64
CA TRP A 81 3.53 -11.01 2.39
C TRP A 81 2.92 -12.41 2.29
N THR A 82 3.55 -13.43 2.87
CA THR A 82 2.98 -14.79 2.96
C THR A 82 1.67 -14.78 3.76
N PHE A 83 1.66 -14.11 4.91
CA PHE A 83 0.45 -13.99 5.73
C PHE A 83 -0.61 -13.09 5.07
N ILE A 84 -0.22 -12.01 4.39
CA ILE A 84 -1.16 -11.20 3.60
C ILE A 84 -1.82 -12.05 2.52
N ALA A 85 -1.08 -12.92 1.81
CA ALA A 85 -1.65 -13.80 0.80
C ALA A 85 -2.66 -14.80 1.40
N GLN A 86 -2.36 -15.40 2.56
CA GLN A 86 -3.31 -16.25 3.29
C GLN A 86 -4.57 -15.48 3.70
N TYR A 87 -4.39 -14.25 4.18
CA TYR A 87 -5.48 -13.36 4.57
C TYR A 87 -6.39 -13.00 3.39
N ILE A 88 -5.81 -12.71 2.21
CA ILE A 88 -6.52 -12.46 0.96
C ILE A 88 -7.43 -13.64 0.62
N ILE A 89 -6.91 -14.86 0.68
CA ILE A 89 -7.65 -16.10 0.38
C ILE A 89 -8.74 -16.32 1.41
N LYS A 90 -8.39 -16.31 2.71
CA LYS A 90 -9.31 -16.55 3.82
C LYS A 90 -10.54 -15.65 3.78
N PHE A 91 -10.36 -14.37 3.44
CA PHE A 91 -11.44 -13.37 3.44
C PHE A 91 -11.92 -12.99 2.04
N ASN A 92 -11.48 -13.73 1.00
CA ASN A 92 -11.87 -13.50 -0.39
C ASN A 92 -11.70 -12.02 -0.82
N ILE A 93 -10.57 -11.42 -0.43
CA ILE A 93 -10.23 -10.03 -0.75
C ILE A 93 -9.99 -9.88 -2.26
N LYS A 94 -10.63 -8.90 -2.88
CA LYS A 94 -10.53 -8.63 -4.32
C LYS A 94 -9.63 -7.46 -4.66
N ILE A 95 -9.59 -6.45 -3.78
CA ILE A 95 -8.72 -5.28 -3.92
C ILE A 95 -8.09 -4.97 -2.58
N MET A 96 -6.78 -4.76 -2.58
CA MET A 96 -6.05 -4.11 -1.50
C MET A 96 -5.77 -2.66 -1.86
N PHE A 97 -5.74 -1.78 -0.87
CA PHE A 97 -5.38 -0.37 -1.05
C PHE A 97 -4.76 0.21 0.21
N GLY A 98 -4.18 1.39 0.10
CA GLY A 98 -3.59 2.13 1.22
C GLY A 98 -2.57 3.13 0.75
N CYS A 99 -2.16 4.04 1.62
CA CYS A 99 -1.15 5.02 1.31
C CYS A 99 0.26 4.41 1.37
N ALA A 100 1.09 4.80 0.42
CA ALA A 100 2.52 4.49 0.39
C ALA A 100 3.30 5.77 0.12
N SER A 101 4.40 5.94 0.84
CA SER A 101 5.03 7.23 1.05
C SER A 101 6.37 7.36 0.33
N PHE A 102 6.60 8.55 -0.22
CA PHE A 102 7.91 9.08 -0.55
C PHE A 102 8.45 9.87 0.66
N PRO A 103 9.74 9.81 0.97
CA PRO A 103 10.31 10.57 2.07
C PRO A 103 10.41 12.07 1.73
N GLY A 104 10.17 12.93 2.73
CA GLY A 104 10.20 14.38 2.57
C GLY A 104 8.92 14.96 1.97
N THR A 105 8.80 16.30 2.00
CA THR A 105 7.61 17.06 1.57
C THR A 105 7.84 17.87 0.31
N GLU A 106 9.06 17.83 -0.24
CA GLU A 106 9.41 18.58 -1.46
C GLU A 106 8.96 17.85 -2.72
N VAL A 107 7.80 18.22 -3.25
CA VAL A 107 7.17 17.59 -4.42
C VAL A 107 8.09 17.54 -5.63
N LYS A 108 8.95 18.58 -5.80
CA LYS A 108 9.87 18.68 -6.94
C LYS A 108 10.89 17.52 -6.98
N GLU A 109 11.35 17.04 -5.83
CA GLU A 109 12.30 15.93 -5.73
C GLU A 109 11.70 14.62 -6.26
N HIS A 110 10.39 14.46 -6.14
CA HIS A 110 9.66 13.27 -6.56
C HIS A 110 8.87 13.45 -7.87
N ALA A 111 8.97 14.64 -8.51
CA ALA A 111 8.17 15.00 -9.68
C ALA A 111 8.27 13.98 -10.82
N TYR A 112 9.46 13.40 -11.04
CA TYR A 112 9.67 12.36 -12.05
C TYR A 112 8.88 11.09 -11.73
N ALA A 113 9.02 10.57 -10.51
CA ALA A 113 8.35 9.35 -10.06
C ALA A 113 6.82 9.53 -10.05
N LEU A 114 6.33 10.64 -9.49
CA LEU A 114 4.91 10.96 -9.43
C LEU A 114 4.30 11.07 -10.84
N SER A 115 4.97 11.76 -11.75
CA SER A 115 4.51 11.92 -13.13
C SER A 115 4.51 10.58 -13.88
N TYR A 116 5.49 9.72 -13.65
CA TYR A 116 5.54 8.38 -14.24
C TYR A 116 4.41 7.48 -13.70
N LEU A 117 4.18 7.52 -12.38
CA LEU A 117 3.07 6.79 -11.73
C LEU A 117 1.73 7.22 -12.32
N HIS A 118 1.48 8.52 -12.43
CA HIS A 118 0.24 9.06 -13.00
C HIS A 118 0.03 8.61 -14.46
N GLU A 119 1.07 8.68 -15.28
CA GLU A 119 0.96 8.33 -16.71
C GLU A 119 0.76 6.83 -16.95
N LYS A 120 1.51 5.97 -16.22
CA LYS A 120 1.60 4.54 -16.53
C LYS A 120 0.79 3.65 -15.61
N TYR A 121 0.48 4.11 -14.38
CA TYR A 121 -0.12 3.27 -13.34
C TYR A 121 -1.39 3.86 -12.71
N LEU A 122 -1.98 4.89 -13.32
CA LEU A 122 -3.23 5.46 -12.83
C LEU A 122 -4.33 4.40 -12.83
N ALA A 123 -5.03 4.25 -11.71
CA ALA A 123 -6.08 3.25 -11.54
C ALA A 123 -7.23 3.45 -12.54
N PRO A 124 -7.90 2.36 -12.97
CA PRO A 124 -9.12 2.45 -13.77
C PRO A 124 -10.17 3.34 -13.09
N LYS A 125 -10.91 4.12 -13.88
CA LYS A 125 -11.85 5.14 -13.39
C LYS A 125 -12.89 4.63 -12.38
N ASN A 126 -13.28 3.35 -12.50
CA ASN A 126 -14.30 2.72 -11.64
C ASN A 126 -13.83 2.33 -10.25
N ILE A 127 -12.49 2.26 -10.01
CA ILE A 127 -11.88 1.92 -8.70
C ILE A 127 -10.86 2.96 -8.24
N ARG A 128 -10.75 4.10 -8.94
CA ARG A 128 -9.74 5.13 -8.70
C ARG A 128 -10.07 5.96 -7.47
N PRO A 129 -9.25 5.93 -6.40
CA PRO A 129 -9.26 6.97 -5.37
C PRO A 129 -8.79 8.30 -5.94
N ILE A 130 -9.28 9.38 -5.38
CA ILE A 130 -8.85 10.74 -5.75
C ILE A 130 -8.47 11.46 -4.47
N ALA A 131 -7.29 12.08 -4.41
CA ALA A 131 -6.88 12.88 -3.27
C ALA A 131 -7.94 13.95 -2.97
N ILE A 132 -8.23 14.19 -1.69
CA ILE A 132 -9.24 15.18 -1.31
C ILE A 132 -8.81 16.59 -1.75
N PRO A 133 -9.73 17.45 -2.19
CA PRO A 133 -9.38 18.73 -2.81
C PRO A 133 -8.46 19.62 -1.97
N SER A 134 -8.64 19.61 -0.64
CA SER A 134 -7.81 20.40 0.29
C SER A 134 -6.36 19.92 0.42
N ARG A 135 -6.05 18.71 -0.04
CA ARG A 135 -4.71 18.07 0.06
C ARG A 135 -4.16 17.64 -1.29
N PHE A 136 -4.88 17.90 -2.38
CA PHE A 136 -4.56 17.44 -3.72
C PHE A 136 -3.27 18.07 -4.26
N ILE A 137 -2.29 17.24 -4.58
CA ILE A 137 -1.07 17.60 -5.29
C ILE A 137 -1.12 16.96 -6.68
N LYS A 138 -0.97 17.80 -7.72
CA LYS A 138 -0.93 17.32 -9.10
C LYS A 138 0.31 16.47 -9.34
N MET A 139 0.15 15.22 -9.72
CA MET A 139 1.24 14.30 -10.00
C MET A 139 1.84 14.50 -11.39
N GLU A 140 1.02 14.95 -12.36
CA GLU A 140 1.48 15.17 -13.73
C GLU A 140 2.40 16.38 -13.82
N ASN A 141 3.55 16.19 -14.49
CA ASN A 141 4.47 17.27 -14.82
C ASN A 141 4.83 17.22 -16.31
N ALA A 142 4.27 18.16 -17.08
CA ALA A 142 4.47 18.24 -18.53
C ALA A 142 5.93 18.52 -18.95
N LYS A 143 6.77 19.01 -18.04
CA LYS A 143 8.18 19.34 -18.33
C LYS A 143 9.11 18.09 -18.30
N ILE A 144 8.59 16.94 -17.87
CA ILE A 144 9.40 15.73 -17.79
C ILE A 144 9.26 14.94 -19.08
N TYR A 145 10.27 15.06 -19.94
CA TYR A 145 10.41 14.30 -21.18
C TYR A 145 11.23 13.03 -20.95
N ASN A 146 11.12 12.05 -21.85
CA ASN A 146 11.91 10.79 -21.83
C ASN A 146 11.76 9.97 -20.56
N LYS A 147 10.52 9.82 -20.09
CA LYS A 147 10.22 8.93 -18.95
C LYS A 147 10.49 7.49 -19.35
N ASN A 148 11.43 6.83 -18.67
CA ASN A 148 11.73 5.42 -18.88
C ASN A 148 11.62 4.63 -17.58
N PHE A 149 11.38 3.32 -17.71
CA PHE A 149 11.16 2.43 -16.56
C PHE A 149 12.40 2.30 -15.66
N LYS A 150 13.61 2.32 -16.22
CA LYS A 150 14.85 2.20 -15.44
C LYS A 150 15.01 3.37 -14.47
N ASN A 151 14.85 4.58 -14.97
CA ASN A 151 14.93 5.79 -14.13
C ASN A 151 13.78 5.84 -13.12
N PHE A 152 12.57 5.44 -13.50
CA PHE A 152 11.44 5.33 -12.59
C PHE A 152 11.74 4.39 -11.43
N ILE A 153 12.19 3.16 -11.71
CA ILE A 153 12.46 2.17 -10.67
C ILE A 153 13.55 2.62 -9.69
N THR A 154 14.51 3.43 -10.11
CA THR A 154 15.51 3.99 -9.21
C THR A 154 14.98 5.13 -8.35
N SER A 155 13.97 5.86 -8.82
CA SER A 155 13.41 7.05 -8.16
C SER A 155 12.28 6.76 -7.18
N VAL A 156 11.76 5.53 -7.10
CA VAL A 156 10.66 5.18 -6.18
C VAL A 156 11.14 4.39 -4.96
N PRO A 157 10.50 4.57 -3.80
CA PRO A 157 10.76 3.78 -2.60
C PRO A 157 10.56 2.27 -2.80
N PRO A 158 11.28 1.41 -2.06
CA PRO A 158 11.22 -0.04 -2.21
C PRO A 158 9.81 -0.62 -2.09
N LEU A 159 8.98 -0.09 -1.18
CA LEU A 159 7.61 -0.55 -0.97
C LEU A 159 6.74 -0.28 -2.21
N ILE A 160 6.81 0.92 -2.78
CA ILE A 160 6.09 1.27 -3.99
C ILE A 160 6.55 0.41 -5.17
N LYS A 161 7.87 0.16 -5.30
CA LYS A 161 8.40 -0.80 -6.29
C LYS A 161 7.77 -2.18 -6.17
N GLY A 162 7.67 -2.67 -4.93
CA GLY A 162 7.07 -3.97 -4.63
C GLY A 162 5.63 -4.03 -5.14
N TYR A 163 4.81 -3.05 -4.80
CA TYR A 163 3.42 -2.97 -5.23
C TYR A 163 3.28 -2.89 -6.76
N ILE A 164 4.06 -2.04 -7.42
CA ILE A 164 4.03 -1.91 -8.88
C ILE A 164 4.39 -3.22 -9.58
N ARG A 165 5.39 -3.95 -9.08
CA ARG A 165 5.76 -5.29 -9.61
C ARG A 165 4.65 -6.33 -9.44
N LEU A 166 3.79 -6.19 -8.45
CA LEU A 166 2.62 -7.03 -8.24
C LEU A 166 1.43 -6.62 -9.13
N GLY A 167 1.55 -5.52 -9.88
CA GLY A 167 0.51 -5.02 -10.77
C GLY A 167 -0.43 -4.01 -10.12
N ALA A 168 0.05 -3.29 -9.11
CA ALA A 168 -0.70 -2.21 -8.50
C ALA A 168 -0.85 -1.01 -9.44
N PHE A 169 -1.90 -0.27 -9.18
CA PHE A 169 -2.19 1.06 -9.70
C PHE A 169 -2.05 2.11 -8.60
N VAL A 170 -2.13 3.39 -8.98
CA VAL A 170 -2.17 4.52 -8.05
C VAL A 170 -3.46 5.32 -8.21
N GLY A 171 -3.89 5.97 -7.13
CA GLY A 171 -4.95 6.97 -7.14
C GLY A 171 -4.55 8.23 -7.91
N ASP A 172 -5.51 9.12 -8.09
CA ASP A 172 -5.30 10.41 -8.75
C ASP A 172 -4.95 11.49 -7.70
N GLY A 173 -3.86 12.17 -7.91
CA GLY A 173 -3.26 13.11 -6.97
C GLY A 173 -2.39 12.41 -5.91
N ALA A 174 -1.39 13.17 -5.41
CA ALA A 174 -0.62 12.84 -4.23
C ALA A 174 -1.05 13.76 -3.07
N VAL A 175 -0.61 13.44 -1.87
CA VAL A 175 -0.91 14.19 -0.64
C VAL A 175 0.38 14.45 0.13
N ILE A 176 0.57 15.66 0.66
CA ILE A 176 1.65 15.91 1.62
C ILE A 176 1.13 15.58 3.02
N ASP A 177 1.86 14.70 3.70
CA ASP A 177 1.67 14.42 5.12
C ASP A 177 2.78 15.11 5.92
N TYR A 178 2.45 16.23 6.54
CA TYR A 178 3.39 17.00 7.36
C TYR A 178 3.70 16.33 8.69
N GLU A 179 2.79 15.49 9.21
CA GLU A 179 2.99 14.77 10.48
C GLU A 179 4.10 13.70 10.33
N PHE A 180 4.08 12.97 9.22
CA PHE A 180 5.08 11.94 8.92
C PHE A 180 6.21 12.43 8.01
N ASN A 181 6.19 13.70 7.59
CA ASN A 181 7.17 14.28 6.67
C ASN A 181 7.29 13.45 5.37
N THR A 182 6.17 13.20 4.71
CA THR A 182 6.09 12.36 3.51
C THR A 182 5.20 12.96 2.42
N ILE A 183 5.35 12.43 1.20
CA ILE A 183 4.38 12.59 0.11
C ILE A 183 3.76 11.24 -0.16
N ASP A 184 2.45 11.13 0.00
CA ASP A 184 1.71 9.89 -0.07
C ASP A 184 0.99 9.72 -1.40
N VAL A 185 1.02 8.50 -1.92
CA VAL A 185 0.23 8.05 -3.06
C VAL A 185 -0.67 6.89 -2.64
N CYS A 186 -1.93 6.90 -3.05
CA CYS A 186 -2.84 5.80 -2.76
C CYS A 186 -2.57 4.64 -3.71
N ILE A 187 -2.08 3.53 -3.18
CA ILE A 187 -1.91 2.28 -3.92
C ILE A 187 -3.26 1.56 -4.04
N VAL A 188 -3.53 0.98 -5.21
CA VAL A 188 -4.71 0.13 -5.47
C VAL A 188 -4.24 -1.14 -6.15
N LEU A 189 -4.35 -2.28 -5.47
CA LEU A 189 -3.81 -3.55 -5.94
C LEU A 189 -4.91 -4.61 -6.05
N PRO A 190 -5.37 -4.97 -7.27
CA PRO A 190 -6.22 -6.13 -7.49
C PRO A 190 -5.51 -7.43 -7.10
N THR A 191 -6.16 -8.28 -6.30
CA THR A 191 -5.52 -9.43 -5.67
C THR A 191 -5.48 -10.70 -6.52
N LYS A 192 -6.17 -10.73 -7.66
CA LYS A 192 -6.30 -11.94 -8.50
C LYS A 192 -4.95 -12.61 -8.82
N LYS A 193 -3.94 -11.82 -9.20
CA LYS A 193 -2.60 -12.34 -9.51
C LYS A 193 -1.87 -12.90 -8.29
N ILE A 194 -2.07 -12.29 -7.11
CA ILE A 194 -1.45 -12.73 -5.85
C ILE A 194 -2.07 -14.05 -5.41
N ALA A 195 -3.39 -14.14 -5.41
CA ALA A 195 -4.13 -15.33 -5.04
C ALA A 195 -3.74 -16.52 -5.92
N ASN A 196 -3.72 -16.35 -7.25
CA ASN A 196 -3.33 -17.41 -8.19
C ASN A 196 -1.90 -17.88 -7.94
N ARG A 197 -0.93 -16.97 -7.83
CA ARG A 197 0.49 -17.32 -7.58
C ARG A 197 0.70 -18.04 -6.26
N TYR A 198 -0.07 -17.68 -5.23
CA TYR A 198 -0.03 -18.36 -3.95
C TYR A 198 -0.59 -19.78 -4.05
N MET A 199 -1.75 -19.96 -4.69
CA MET A 199 -2.36 -21.27 -4.92
C MET A 199 -1.43 -22.20 -5.70
N GLU A 200 -0.88 -21.74 -6.83
CA GLU A 200 0.09 -22.49 -7.63
C GLU A 200 1.32 -22.96 -6.83
N HIS A 201 1.77 -22.16 -5.86
CA HIS A 201 2.91 -22.54 -5.00
C HIS A 201 2.54 -23.62 -4.00
N TYR A 202 1.30 -23.66 -3.52
CA TYR A 202 0.85 -24.68 -2.55
C TYR A 202 0.36 -25.96 -3.21
N GLU A 203 -0.15 -25.91 -4.44
CA GLU A 203 -0.54 -27.11 -5.20
C GLU A 203 0.66 -27.94 -5.69
N ARG A 204 1.87 -27.35 -5.68
CA ARG A 204 3.13 -28.02 -6.05
C ARG A 204 3.85 -28.67 -4.86
N LYS A 205 3.30 -28.59 -3.66
CA LYS A 205 3.79 -29.27 -2.45
C LYS A 205 2.88 -30.42 -2.06
#